data_c6d808c71ce8c80ab9eb54458b053278
#
_entry.id   c6d808c71ce8c80ab9eb54458b053278
#
_cell.length_a   1.000
_cell.length_b   1.000
_cell.length_c   1.000
_cell.angle_alpha   90.00
_cell.angle_beta   90.00
_cell.angle_gamma   90.00
#
_symmetry.space_group_name_H-M   'P 1'
#
loop_
_entity.id
_entity.type
_entity.pdbx_description
1 polymer ?
#
loop_
_entity_poly.entity_id
_entity_poly.type
_entity_poly.pdbx_seq_one_letter_code
_entity_poly.pdbx_strand_id
1 'polypeptide(L)'
;IKNDEKANADAFAKVRADKEREANDGHDGTWVAHPGLVPVALEAFNAVMKSSNQIDRKREDVTVRAADILDFGPQEPITENGLRTNVSVGIQYIEAWLRGSGAVPIFNLMEDAATAEISRAQVWQWIRNPRGVLFDGRKVTKELFHTVLNEELAKISSMVGDKQFANGKYDEAVALFDELTTNDQFAEFLTLRGYEKLN
;
A
#
# COMPACT_ATOMS: atom_id res chain seq x y z
N ILE A 1 -8.20 -15.28 4.56
CA ILE A 1 -7.42 -15.67 5.78
C ILE A 1 -7.82 -17.09 6.15
N LYS A 2 -6.87 -17.97 6.36
CA LYS A 2 -7.14 -19.38 6.69
C LYS A 2 -7.92 -19.43 8.02
N ASN A 3 -9.10 -20.05 8.00
CA ASN A 3 -9.99 -20.20 9.15
C ASN A 3 -10.62 -18.92 9.73
N ASP A 4 -10.73 -17.84 8.94
CA ASP A 4 -11.49 -16.64 9.32
C ASP A 4 -12.57 -16.37 8.27
N GLU A 5 -13.74 -16.98 8.45
CA GLU A 5 -14.86 -16.87 7.52
C GLU A 5 -15.37 -15.44 7.40
N LYS A 6 -15.40 -14.69 8.50
CA LYS A 6 -15.86 -13.30 8.49
C LYS A 6 -14.91 -12.40 7.69
N ALA A 7 -13.61 -12.48 7.96
CA ALA A 7 -12.63 -11.68 7.22
C ALA A 7 -12.62 -12.05 5.72
N ASN A 8 -12.82 -13.32 5.38
CA ASN A 8 -12.95 -13.74 4.00
C ASN A 8 -14.23 -13.21 3.35
N ALA A 9 -15.38 -13.25 4.04
CA ALA A 9 -16.63 -12.71 3.53
C ALA A 9 -16.51 -11.20 3.28
N ASP A 10 -15.91 -10.44 4.20
CA ASP A 10 -15.68 -9.00 4.05
C ASP A 10 -14.73 -8.71 2.87
N ALA A 11 -13.69 -9.52 2.68
CA ALA A 11 -12.77 -9.40 1.54
C ALA A 11 -13.47 -9.70 0.20
N PHE A 12 -14.26 -10.78 0.13
CA PHE A 12 -15.06 -11.10 -1.06
C PHE A 12 -16.07 -10.00 -1.41
N ALA A 13 -16.73 -9.41 -0.39
CA ALA A 13 -17.65 -8.30 -0.61
C ALA A 13 -16.96 -7.08 -1.23
N LYS A 14 -15.76 -6.73 -0.74
CA LYS A 14 -14.95 -5.63 -1.32
C LYS A 14 -14.55 -5.92 -2.77
N VAL A 15 -14.06 -7.12 -3.04
CA VAL A 15 -13.71 -7.53 -4.42
C VAL A 15 -14.92 -7.47 -5.32
N ARG A 16 -16.08 -7.99 -4.90
CA ARG A 16 -17.32 -7.94 -5.67
C ARG A 16 -17.70 -6.50 -6.02
N ALA A 17 -17.75 -5.61 -5.03
CA ALA A 17 -18.10 -4.21 -5.23
C ALA A 17 -17.14 -3.51 -6.23
N ASP A 18 -15.86 -3.82 -6.16
CA ASP A 18 -14.86 -3.31 -7.10
C ASP A 18 -15.11 -3.82 -8.53
N LYS A 19 -15.37 -5.12 -8.72
CA LYS A 19 -15.62 -5.71 -10.05
C LYS A 19 -16.97 -5.28 -10.63
N GLU A 20 -17.98 -5.07 -9.79
CA GLU A 20 -19.27 -4.49 -10.22
C GLU A 20 -19.08 -3.03 -10.71
N ARG A 21 -18.25 -2.24 -10.01
CA ARG A 21 -17.90 -0.88 -10.45
C ARG A 21 -17.18 -0.91 -11.80
N GLU A 22 -16.12 -1.72 -11.95
CA GLU A 22 -15.37 -1.85 -13.21
C GLU A 22 -16.28 -2.27 -14.37
N ALA A 23 -17.11 -3.29 -14.20
CA ALA A 23 -18.03 -3.76 -15.22
C ALA A 23 -19.05 -2.67 -15.62
N ASN A 24 -19.57 -1.92 -14.63
CA ASN A 24 -20.48 -0.81 -14.86
C ASN A 24 -19.79 0.40 -15.47
N ASP A 25 -18.50 0.57 -15.30
CA ASP A 25 -17.72 1.62 -15.94
C ASP A 25 -17.37 1.33 -17.40
N GLY A 26 -17.65 0.12 -17.87
CA GLY A 26 -17.48 -0.26 -19.27
C GLY A 26 -16.18 -1.03 -19.56
N HIS A 27 -15.53 -1.58 -18.52
CA HIS A 27 -14.39 -2.47 -18.70
C HIS A 27 -14.82 -3.80 -19.34
N ASP A 28 -13.99 -4.35 -20.21
CA ASP A 28 -14.23 -5.64 -20.88
C ASP A 28 -13.76 -6.84 -20.05
N GLY A 29 -13.01 -6.58 -18.98
CA GLY A 29 -12.47 -7.59 -18.10
C GLY A 29 -11.65 -6.97 -16.96
N THR A 30 -11.06 -7.82 -16.14
CA THR A 30 -10.33 -7.39 -14.96
C THR A 30 -9.19 -8.36 -14.62
N TRP A 31 -8.30 -7.90 -13.77
CA TRP A 31 -7.31 -8.74 -13.12
C TRP A 31 -7.75 -9.08 -11.69
N VAL A 32 -7.37 -10.27 -11.20
CA VAL A 32 -7.58 -10.69 -9.83
C VAL A 32 -6.27 -11.24 -9.25
N ALA A 33 -6.01 -10.94 -7.99
CA ALA A 33 -4.78 -11.32 -7.31
C ALA A 33 -4.67 -12.83 -6.98
N HIS A 34 -5.78 -13.57 -7.03
CA HIS A 34 -5.82 -14.99 -6.68
C HIS A 34 -6.85 -15.74 -7.54
N PRO A 35 -6.54 -16.98 -8.01
CA PRO A 35 -7.47 -17.75 -8.82
C PRO A 35 -8.85 -17.97 -8.18
N GLY A 36 -8.92 -18.06 -6.86
CA GLY A 36 -10.18 -18.18 -6.11
C GLY A 36 -11.13 -16.99 -6.25
N LEU A 37 -10.67 -15.85 -6.76
CA LEU A 37 -11.47 -14.65 -7.01
C LEU A 37 -12.08 -14.62 -8.40
N VAL A 38 -11.63 -15.48 -9.31
CA VAL A 38 -12.14 -15.55 -10.69
C VAL A 38 -13.66 -15.73 -10.74
N PRO A 39 -14.29 -16.64 -9.97
CA PRO A 39 -15.74 -16.78 -9.98
C PRO A 39 -16.48 -15.49 -9.59
N VAL A 40 -15.98 -14.76 -8.60
CA VAL A 40 -16.57 -13.48 -8.15
C VAL A 40 -16.51 -12.43 -9.25
N ALA A 41 -15.37 -12.32 -9.92
CA ALA A 41 -15.20 -11.41 -11.06
C ALA A 41 -16.13 -11.78 -12.23
N LEU A 42 -16.19 -13.07 -12.58
CA LEU A 42 -17.07 -13.55 -13.66
C LEU A 42 -18.54 -13.27 -13.36
N GLU A 43 -19.02 -13.47 -12.14
CA GLU A 43 -20.40 -13.12 -11.77
C GLU A 43 -20.68 -11.63 -12.01
N ALA A 44 -19.80 -10.74 -11.55
CA ALA A 44 -19.96 -9.29 -11.68
C ALA A 44 -19.98 -8.87 -13.17
N PHE A 45 -19.02 -9.33 -13.96
CA PHE A 45 -18.93 -8.99 -15.38
C PHE A 45 -20.08 -9.60 -16.20
N ASN A 46 -20.44 -10.87 -15.99
CA ASN A 46 -21.54 -11.53 -16.68
C ASN A 46 -22.91 -10.91 -16.37
N ALA A 47 -23.07 -10.29 -15.20
CA ALA A 47 -24.30 -9.57 -14.87
C ALA A 47 -24.51 -8.34 -15.77
N VAL A 48 -23.44 -7.65 -16.15
CA VAL A 48 -23.45 -6.40 -16.93
C VAL A 48 -23.19 -6.67 -18.42
N MET A 49 -22.15 -7.41 -18.75
CA MET A 49 -21.68 -7.69 -20.10
C MET A 49 -22.53 -8.79 -20.74
N LYS A 50 -23.26 -8.44 -21.81
CA LYS A 50 -24.08 -9.39 -22.56
C LYS A 50 -23.47 -9.80 -23.91
N SER A 51 -22.34 -9.23 -24.26
CA SER A 51 -21.54 -9.51 -25.47
C SER A 51 -20.08 -9.71 -25.09
N SER A 52 -19.19 -9.98 -26.04
CA SER A 52 -17.78 -10.22 -25.86
C SER A 52 -16.97 -8.99 -25.32
N ASN A 53 -17.54 -7.82 -25.49
CA ASN A 53 -16.93 -6.54 -25.02
C ASN A 53 -18.00 -5.47 -24.83
N GLN A 54 -17.60 -4.30 -24.33
CA GLN A 54 -18.44 -3.13 -24.10
C GLN A 54 -18.03 -1.92 -24.97
N ILE A 55 -17.45 -2.16 -26.15
CA ILE A 55 -16.90 -1.08 -27.00
C ILE A 55 -17.94 -0.03 -27.39
N ASP A 56 -19.21 -0.39 -27.42
CA ASP A 56 -20.32 0.54 -27.73
C ASP A 56 -20.74 1.41 -26.55
N ARG A 57 -20.21 1.14 -25.33
CA ARG A 57 -20.48 1.91 -24.12
C ARG A 57 -19.59 3.16 -24.09
N LYS A 58 -20.04 4.25 -24.68
CA LYS A 58 -19.26 5.47 -24.88
C LYS A 58 -19.04 6.30 -23.62
N ARG A 59 -19.78 6.03 -22.53
CA ARG A 59 -19.73 6.80 -21.28
C ARG A 59 -19.97 8.32 -21.48
N GLU A 60 -20.93 8.64 -22.35
CA GLU A 60 -21.35 10.03 -22.60
C GLU A 60 -22.02 10.69 -21.38
N ASP A 61 -22.36 9.88 -20.39
CA ASP A 61 -22.81 10.29 -19.05
C ASP A 61 -21.71 10.94 -18.20
N VAL A 62 -20.45 10.80 -18.58
CA VAL A 62 -19.29 11.28 -17.80
C VAL A 62 -18.68 12.51 -18.45
N THR A 63 -18.60 13.58 -17.70
CA THR A 63 -17.86 14.81 -18.08
C THR A 63 -16.72 15.05 -17.11
N VAL A 64 -15.49 15.05 -17.58
CA VAL A 64 -14.27 15.25 -16.77
C VAL A 64 -13.55 16.50 -17.25
N ARG A 65 -13.29 17.41 -16.33
CA ARG A 65 -12.49 18.63 -16.58
C ARG A 65 -11.07 18.41 -16.07
N ALA A 66 -10.12 19.19 -16.57
CA ALA A 66 -8.75 19.16 -16.09
C ALA A 66 -8.64 19.37 -14.56
N ALA A 67 -9.49 20.24 -13.98
CA ALA A 67 -9.54 20.47 -12.54
C ALA A 67 -9.93 19.21 -11.75
N ASP A 68 -10.81 18.38 -12.29
CA ASP A 68 -11.27 17.16 -11.62
C ASP A 68 -10.13 16.11 -11.57
N ILE A 69 -9.28 16.07 -12.61
CA ILE A 69 -8.10 15.20 -12.66
C ILE A 69 -6.96 15.71 -11.77
N LEU A 70 -6.86 17.01 -11.58
CA LEU A 70 -5.82 17.66 -10.77
C LEU A 70 -6.18 17.76 -9.29
N ASP A 71 -7.35 17.31 -8.89
CA ASP A 71 -7.75 17.24 -7.47
C ASP A 71 -7.16 15.99 -6.81
N PHE A 72 -5.95 16.12 -6.29
CA PHE A 72 -5.25 15.06 -5.55
C PHE A 72 -5.52 15.07 -4.05
N GLY A 73 -6.47 15.88 -3.58
CA GLY A 73 -6.76 16.00 -2.16
C GLY A 73 -7.33 14.70 -1.60
N PRO A 74 -6.59 13.96 -0.71
CA PRO A 74 -7.17 12.79 -0.06
C PRO A 74 -8.35 13.22 0.79
N GLN A 75 -9.45 12.48 0.71
CA GLN A 75 -10.67 12.75 1.47
C GLN A 75 -10.55 12.28 2.93
N GLU A 76 -9.72 11.26 3.15
CA GLU A 76 -9.56 10.65 4.46
C GLU A 76 -8.47 11.35 5.29
N PRO A 77 -8.65 11.46 6.61
CA PRO A 77 -7.66 12.05 7.49
C PRO A 77 -6.42 11.18 7.62
N ILE A 78 -5.28 11.81 7.89
CA ILE A 78 -4.04 11.11 8.26
C ILE A 78 -4.22 10.58 9.70
N THR A 79 -4.22 9.27 9.87
CA THR A 79 -4.35 8.65 11.20
C THR A 79 -2.99 8.21 11.74
N GLU A 80 -2.87 8.09 13.07
CA GLU A 80 -1.68 7.48 13.69
C GLU A 80 -1.50 6.04 13.21
N ASN A 81 -2.59 5.28 13.09
CA ASN A 81 -2.51 3.92 12.56
C ASN A 81 -2.00 3.88 11.12
N GLY A 82 -2.39 4.83 10.26
CA GLY A 82 -1.87 4.95 8.91
C GLY A 82 -0.37 5.25 8.88
N LEU A 83 0.11 6.14 9.75
CA LEU A 83 1.55 6.39 9.92
C LEU A 83 2.29 5.13 10.37
N ARG A 84 1.77 4.43 11.39
CA ARG A 84 2.35 3.18 11.89
C ARG A 84 2.38 2.09 10.83
N THR A 85 1.31 1.93 10.06
CA THR A 85 1.24 0.96 8.97
C THR A 85 2.28 1.26 7.89
N ASN A 86 2.42 2.51 7.45
CA ASN A 86 3.44 2.89 6.47
C ASN A 86 4.87 2.57 6.97
N VAL A 87 5.16 2.86 8.24
CA VAL A 87 6.46 2.56 8.83
C VAL A 87 6.70 1.05 8.91
N SER A 88 5.73 0.32 9.44
CA SER A 88 5.83 -1.14 9.62
C SER A 88 5.98 -1.87 8.29
N VAL A 89 5.14 -1.55 7.31
CA VAL A 89 5.19 -2.16 5.97
C VAL A 89 6.48 -1.80 5.25
N GLY A 90 6.90 -0.53 5.32
CA GLY A 90 8.15 -0.08 4.70
C GLY A 90 9.37 -0.85 5.22
N ILE A 91 9.51 -1.00 6.53
CA ILE A 91 10.62 -1.75 7.15
C ILE A 91 10.57 -3.23 6.75
N GLN A 92 9.43 -3.88 6.90
CA GLN A 92 9.28 -5.31 6.61
C GLN A 92 9.51 -5.62 5.12
N TYR A 93 9.00 -4.77 4.23
CA TYR A 93 9.22 -4.94 2.80
C TYR A 93 10.69 -4.77 2.42
N ILE A 94 11.34 -3.68 2.86
CA ILE A 94 12.75 -3.42 2.56
C ILE A 94 13.63 -4.54 3.12
N GLU A 95 13.37 -5.02 4.33
CA GLU A 95 14.11 -6.14 4.93
C GLU A 95 14.04 -7.38 4.05
N ALA A 96 12.84 -7.77 3.63
CA ALA A 96 12.64 -8.93 2.75
C ALA A 96 13.27 -8.73 1.37
N TRP A 97 13.16 -7.51 0.82
CA TRP A 97 13.77 -7.17 -0.47
C TRP A 97 15.30 -7.24 -0.43
N LEU A 98 15.92 -6.75 0.64
CA LEU A 98 17.38 -6.87 0.87
C LEU A 98 17.85 -8.33 1.00
N ARG A 99 16.95 -9.24 1.35
CA ARG A 99 17.19 -10.69 1.34
C ARG A 99 16.87 -11.36 0.00
N GLY A 100 16.44 -10.60 -1.01
CA GLY A 100 16.16 -11.10 -2.37
C GLY A 100 14.69 -11.47 -2.63
N SER A 101 13.74 -11.06 -1.77
CA SER A 101 12.31 -11.31 -1.98
C SER A 101 11.59 -10.04 -2.42
N GLY A 102 11.05 -10.02 -3.64
CA GLY A 102 10.33 -8.85 -4.19
C GLY A 102 8.81 -8.88 -4.02
N ALA A 103 8.24 -10.03 -3.61
CA ALA A 103 6.83 -10.18 -3.27
C ALA A 103 6.74 -10.71 -1.83
N VAL A 104 6.17 -9.92 -0.93
CA VAL A 104 6.26 -10.15 0.52
C VAL A 104 4.88 -10.16 1.16
N PRO A 105 4.48 -11.26 1.81
CA PRO A 105 3.21 -11.31 2.54
C PRO A 105 3.32 -10.50 3.85
N ILE A 106 2.67 -9.36 3.91
CA ILE A 106 2.59 -8.48 5.08
C ILE A 106 1.11 -8.22 5.38
N PHE A 107 0.68 -8.42 6.62
CA PHE A 107 -0.70 -8.19 7.07
C PHE A 107 -1.78 -8.83 6.17
N ASN A 108 -1.54 -10.06 5.70
CA ASN A 108 -2.40 -10.83 4.78
C ASN A 108 -2.56 -10.22 3.36
N LEU A 109 -1.69 -9.31 2.99
CA LEU A 109 -1.57 -8.76 1.63
C LEU A 109 -0.24 -9.22 1.04
N MET A 110 -0.21 -9.40 -0.29
CA MET A 110 1.02 -9.66 -1.02
C MET A 110 1.58 -8.33 -1.51
N GLU A 111 2.53 -7.80 -0.74
CA GLU A 111 3.10 -6.48 -0.99
C GLU A 111 4.25 -6.54 -2.00
N ASP A 112 4.39 -5.48 -2.79
CA ASP A 112 5.47 -5.28 -3.75
C ASP A 112 6.20 -3.96 -3.53
N ALA A 113 7.16 -3.64 -4.40
CA ALA A 113 7.96 -2.42 -4.27
C ALA A 113 7.10 -1.14 -4.29
N ALA A 114 5.97 -1.15 -4.99
CA ALA A 114 5.08 0.01 -5.05
C ALA A 114 4.51 0.36 -3.68
N THR A 115 4.18 -0.63 -2.85
CA THR A 115 3.70 -0.39 -1.49
C THR A 115 4.74 0.31 -0.62
N ALA A 116 6.00 -0.12 -0.68
CA ALA A 116 7.08 0.53 0.06
C ALA A 116 7.39 1.94 -0.47
N GLU A 117 7.31 2.14 -1.81
CA GLU A 117 7.44 3.46 -2.44
C GLU A 117 6.35 4.42 -1.99
N ILE A 118 5.09 3.98 -1.97
CA ILE A 118 3.96 4.78 -1.48
C ILE A 118 4.15 5.12 0.00
N SER A 119 4.49 4.13 0.82
CA SER A 119 4.68 4.29 2.26
C SER A 119 5.75 5.32 2.59
N ARG A 120 6.95 5.20 1.99
CA ARG A 120 8.03 6.17 2.22
C ARG A 120 7.69 7.56 1.70
N ALA A 121 7.02 7.64 0.55
CA ALA A 121 6.64 8.92 -0.07
C ALA A 121 5.59 9.66 0.76
N GLN A 122 4.59 8.95 1.28
CA GLN A 122 3.58 9.54 2.15
C GLN A 122 4.21 10.11 3.43
N VAL A 123 5.06 9.32 4.12
CA VAL A 123 5.73 9.78 5.34
C VAL A 123 6.64 10.97 5.06
N TRP A 124 7.42 10.93 3.96
CA TRP A 124 8.26 12.03 3.52
C TRP A 124 7.47 13.32 3.32
N GLN A 125 6.32 13.23 2.64
CA GLN A 125 5.42 14.36 2.39
C GLN A 125 4.78 14.88 3.68
N TRP A 126 4.30 13.98 4.55
CA TRP A 126 3.66 14.38 5.80
C TRP A 126 4.61 15.14 6.74
N ILE A 127 5.87 14.75 6.79
CA ILE A 127 6.89 15.48 7.56
C ILE A 127 7.04 16.92 7.06
N ARG A 128 7.06 17.12 5.74
CA ARG A 128 7.39 18.42 5.11
C ARG A 128 6.19 19.30 4.84
N ASN A 129 5.05 18.72 4.51
CA ASN A 129 3.87 19.48 4.17
C ASN A 129 3.19 20.03 5.45
N PRO A 130 2.81 21.32 5.50
CA PRO A 130 2.05 21.88 6.63
C PRO A 130 0.77 21.10 6.96
N ARG A 131 0.12 20.49 5.97
CA ARG A 131 -1.09 19.66 6.12
C ARG A 131 -0.80 18.24 6.63
N GLY A 132 0.46 17.86 6.80
CA GLY A 132 0.86 16.56 7.39
C GLY A 132 0.58 16.53 8.89
N VAL A 133 -0.70 16.59 9.26
CA VAL A 133 -1.19 16.60 10.64
C VAL A 133 -2.08 15.39 10.86
N LEU A 134 -1.84 14.63 11.92
CA LEU A 134 -2.67 13.50 12.30
C LEU A 134 -4.08 13.95 12.69
N PHE A 135 -5.03 13.06 12.61
CA PHE A 135 -6.43 13.31 12.99
C PHE A 135 -6.60 13.87 14.41
N ASP A 136 -5.68 13.52 15.31
CA ASP A 136 -5.64 14.01 16.70
C ASP A 136 -4.97 15.38 16.87
N GLY A 137 -4.56 16.02 15.79
CA GLY A 137 -3.94 17.35 15.76
C GLY A 137 -2.41 17.38 15.88
N ARG A 138 -1.73 16.25 16.10
CA ARG A 138 -0.27 16.19 16.14
C ARG A 138 0.32 16.37 14.75
N LYS A 139 1.30 17.24 14.60
CA LYS A 139 2.10 17.36 13.38
C LYS A 139 2.98 16.13 13.20
N VAL A 140 3.01 15.56 12.00
CA VAL A 140 4.00 14.54 11.65
C VAL A 140 5.35 15.23 11.49
N THR A 141 6.24 15.00 12.45
CA THR A 141 7.61 15.52 12.48
C THR A 141 8.61 14.37 12.36
N LYS A 142 9.89 14.69 12.14
CA LYS A 142 10.97 13.68 12.17
C LYS A 142 11.04 12.97 13.53
N GLU A 143 10.84 13.70 14.62
CA GLU A 143 10.84 13.14 15.97
C GLU A 143 9.69 12.17 16.21
N LEU A 144 8.47 12.52 15.77
CA LEU A 144 7.32 11.62 15.85
C LEU A 144 7.55 10.38 14.98
N PHE A 145 8.08 10.56 13.77
CA PHE A 145 8.44 9.45 12.89
C PHE A 145 9.43 8.50 13.54
N HIS A 146 10.53 9.01 14.15
CA HIS A 146 11.52 8.16 14.83
C HIS A 146 10.93 7.45 16.05
N THR A 147 10.03 8.09 16.79
CA THR A 147 9.32 7.44 17.89
C THR A 147 8.50 6.25 17.37
N VAL A 148 7.69 6.48 16.34
CA VAL A 148 6.87 5.43 15.71
C VAL A 148 7.74 4.32 15.12
N LEU A 149 8.84 4.68 14.45
CA LEU A 149 9.79 3.72 13.86
C LEU A 149 10.34 2.76 14.91
N ASN A 150 10.80 3.27 16.04
CA ASN A 150 11.33 2.44 17.14
C ASN A 150 10.26 1.53 17.74
N GLU A 151 9.04 2.05 17.93
CA GLU A 151 7.92 1.28 18.45
C GLU A 151 7.48 0.18 17.48
N GLU A 152 7.38 0.47 16.18
CA GLU A 152 7.04 -0.54 15.17
C GLU A 152 8.16 -1.57 15.00
N LEU A 153 9.43 -1.17 15.07
CA LEU A 153 10.56 -2.11 15.05
C LEU A 153 10.51 -3.09 16.22
N ALA A 154 10.18 -2.62 17.43
CA ALA A 154 9.99 -3.48 18.59
C ALA A 154 8.81 -4.46 18.40
N LYS A 155 7.71 -4.03 17.78
CA LYS A 155 6.59 -4.90 17.44
C LYS A 155 6.97 -5.94 16.40
N ILE A 156 7.70 -5.55 15.35
CA ILE A 156 8.20 -6.46 14.31
C ILE A 156 9.10 -7.51 14.95
N SER A 157 10.05 -7.11 15.80
CA SER A 157 10.93 -8.04 16.53
C SER A 157 10.12 -9.08 17.33
N SER A 158 9.12 -8.62 18.08
CA SER A 158 8.23 -9.51 18.83
C SER A 158 7.41 -10.46 17.95
N MET A 159 7.00 -10.00 16.77
CA MET A 159 6.18 -10.75 15.82
C MET A 159 6.98 -11.84 15.09
N VAL A 160 8.20 -11.53 14.65
CA VAL A 160 9.05 -12.46 13.89
C VAL A 160 9.88 -13.37 14.80
N GLY A 161 10.09 -12.95 16.05
CA GLY A 161 10.89 -13.62 17.05
C GLY A 161 12.40 -13.32 16.97
N ASP A 162 13.07 -13.40 18.12
CA ASP A 162 14.46 -12.93 18.30
C ASP A 162 15.44 -13.55 17.30
N LYS A 163 15.29 -14.86 17.02
CA LYS A 163 16.20 -15.55 16.11
C LYS A 163 16.08 -15.06 14.67
N GLN A 164 14.85 -14.85 14.20
CA GLN A 164 14.62 -14.37 12.83
C GLN A 164 15.00 -12.89 12.73
N PHE A 165 14.71 -12.11 13.75
CA PHE A 165 15.07 -10.70 13.79
C PHE A 165 16.61 -10.52 13.76
N ALA A 166 17.35 -11.24 14.61
CA ALA A 166 18.81 -11.16 14.67
C ALA A 166 19.53 -11.64 13.39
N ASN A 167 18.91 -12.54 12.62
CA ASN A 167 19.46 -13.03 11.35
C ASN A 167 18.92 -12.29 10.11
N GLY A 168 17.99 -11.36 10.29
CA GLY A 168 17.42 -10.55 9.23
C GLY A 168 18.28 -9.31 8.93
N LYS A 169 17.84 -8.52 7.95
CA LYS A 169 18.47 -7.26 7.55
C LYS A 169 17.69 -6.05 8.08
N TYR A 170 17.19 -6.13 9.30
CA TYR A 170 16.34 -5.08 9.87
C TYR A 170 17.10 -3.78 10.13
N ASP A 171 18.37 -3.84 10.55
CA ASP A 171 19.19 -2.64 10.78
C ASP A 171 19.42 -1.87 9.47
N GLU A 172 19.73 -2.58 8.39
CA GLU A 172 19.91 -1.98 7.06
C GLU A 172 18.57 -1.46 6.50
N ALA A 173 17.48 -2.19 6.73
CA ALA A 173 16.15 -1.77 6.29
C ALA A 173 15.68 -0.50 7.01
N VAL A 174 15.89 -0.43 8.31
CA VAL A 174 15.59 0.76 9.12
C VAL A 174 16.41 1.95 8.66
N ALA A 175 17.72 1.77 8.50
CA ALA A 175 18.61 2.84 8.07
C ALA A 175 18.23 3.37 6.68
N LEU A 176 17.88 2.48 5.74
CA LEU A 176 17.43 2.87 4.41
C LEU A 176 16.07 3.56 4.44
N PHE A 177 15.10 3.04 5.19
CA PHE A 177 13.78 3.65 5.30
C PHE A 177 13.83 5.03 5.97
N ASP A 178 14.66 5.19 7.01
CA ASP A 178 14.91 6.47 7.66
C ASP A 178 15.53 7.48 6.68
N GLU A 179 16.59 7.10 5.96
CA GLU A 179 17.21 7.94 4.92
C GLU A 179 16.16 8.40 3.90
N LEU A 180 15.37 7.49 3.36
CA LEU A 180 14.37 7.77 2.33
C LEU A 180 13.24 8.69 2.81
N THR A 181 12.91 8.67 4.10
CA THR A 181 11.83 9.48 4.67
C THR A 181 12.28 10.79 5.26
N THR A 182 13.49 10.87 5.80
CA THR A 182 13.98 12.06 6.53
C THR A 182 14.92 12.96 5.74
N ASN A 183 15.55 12.46 4.65
CA ASN A 183 16.39 13.26 3.78
C ASN A 183 15.57 14.37 3.11
N ASP A 184 16.08 15.59 3.07
CA ASP A 184 15.39 16.73 2.47
C ASP A 184 15.26 16.61 0.94
N GLN A 185 16.18 15.89 0.30
CA GLN A 185 16.07 15.53 -1.11
C GLN A 185 15.31 14.21 -1.23
N PHE A 186 14.19 14.25 -1.95
CA PHE A 186 13.41 13.05 -2.23
C PHE A 186 14.16 12.16 -3.25
N ALA A 187 14.52 10.95 -2.84
CA ALA A 187 15.11 9.98 -3.76
C ALA A 187 14.08 9.57 -4.82
N GLU A 188 14.47 9.53 -6.09
CA GLU A 188 13.56 9.21 -7.19
C GLU A 188 12.89 7.84 -7.00
N PHE A 189 13.70 6.81 -6.69
CA PHE A 189 13.22 5.47 -6.38
C PHE A 189 13.94 4.89 -5.16
N LEU A 190 13.20 4.16 -4.33
CA LEU A 190 13.73 3.39 -3.21
C LEU A 190 14.85 2.44 -3.65
N THR A 191 14.64 1.77 -4.77
CA THR A 191 15.56 0.77 -5.30
C THR A 191 16.91 1.34 -5.71
N LEU A 192 17.00 2.61 -6.12
CA LEU A 192 18.29 3.24 -6.43
C LEU A 192 19.23 3.24 -5.23
N ARG A 193 18.72 3.58 -4.05
CA ARG A 193 19.47 3.51 -2.79
C ARG A 193 19.58 2.09 -2.24
N GLY A 194 18.55 1.29 -2.47
CA GLY A 194 18.51 -0.11 -2.05
C GLY A 194 19.59 -0.96 -2.72
N TYR A 195 19.85 -0.77 -4.01
CA TYR A 195 20.90 -1.51 -4.74
C TYR A 195 22.30 -1.30 -4.15
N GLU A 196 22.58 -0.15 -3.57
CA GLU A 196 23.87 0.11 -2.89
C GLU A 196 24.05 -0.78 -1.64
N LYS A 197 22.99 -1.40 -1.13
CA LYS A 197 22.98 -2.26 0.08
C LYS A 197 22.95 -3.76 -0.24
N LEU A 198 22.89 -4.15 -1.51
CA LEU A 198 22.80 -5.57 -1.92
C LEU A 198 24.18 -6.28 -2.02
N ASN A 199 25.29 -5.58 -1.79
CA ASN A 199 26.66 -6.12 -1.91
C ASN A 199 27.20 -6.62 -0.56
#